data_a82e58308aa2be53592b91f87071f3d8
#
_entry.id   a82e58308aa2be53592b91f87071f3d8
#
_cell.length_a   1.000
_cell.length_b   1.000
_cell.length_c   1.000
_cell.angle_alpha   90.00
_cell.angle_beta   90.00
_cell.angle_gamma   90.00
#
_symmetry.space_group_name_H-M   'P 1'
#
loop_
_entity.id
_entity.type
_entity.pdbx_description
1 polymer ?
#
loop_
_entity_poly.entity_id
_entity_poly.type
_entity_poly.pdbx_seq_one_letter_code
_entity_poly.pdbx_strand_id
1 'polypeptide(L)'
;TIVDENGQPAAGADVEFKIYNYAEFYSVANKKADAEGKAFLSAGKGDMLVWATKDGKFGYSKVSFGKDNNVTITLDKKPGDIETVTLDVIPPVDGSIAACVTDEQKEANAKRLHEEDVIRNKYVGTFYTEEKAEALAKELGIDPLKTADFMIGSRGNWREIEKFLRDAPADKRPMAMDLLNVISAKDLRDTPASVLADHLNNAQAVQSSLFTEYILNPRVANEFLTPYRKFFAANVDSALVKKAKADPQLIVDWVKENISINDSLNPQRIPIMPMGVWKSRVADKGSRDIFFVAVCRSIGIPARIEPVAGKVQYAKGLNWVDVDFEAAEQTVAKQGKVVASYQPIKALQDPKYYSHFTIAKVLPTGKLQTLNFESGDVDMGGGDTWSALLKKPLSMDEGHYMLVTGTRMANGSVLAEIEFFNVEADKTTPIQLEMR
;
A
#
# COMPACT_ATOMS: atom_id res chain seq x y z
N THR A 1 15.30 -26.81 6.41
CA THR A 1 16.75 -26.59 6.40
C THR A 1 17.10 -25.70 5.23
N ILE A 2 17.88 -24.65 5.48
CA ILE A 2 18.37 -23.73 4.44
C ILE A 2 19.87 -23.99 4.26
N VAL A 3 20.29 -24.18 3.02
CA VAL A 3 21.68 -24.41 2.66
C VAL A 3 22.13 -23.45 1.56
N ASP A 4 23.43 -23.20 1.48
CA ASP A 4 24.01 -22.49 0.35
C ASP A 4 24.15 -23.42 -0.88
N GLU A 5 24.69 -22.89 -1.97
CA GLU A 5 24.94 -23.64 -3.23
C GLU A 5 25.91 -24.81 -3.09
N ASN A 6 26.70 -24.85 -2.02
CA ASN A 6 27.66 -25.93 -1.70
C ASN A 6 27.06 -26.94 -0.70
N GLY A 7 25.80 -26.79 -0.31
CA GLY A 7 25.13 -27.64 0.68
C GLY A 7 25.50 -27.33 2.13
N GLN A 8 26.18 -26.20 2.40
CA GLN A 8 26.54 -25.81 3.76
C GLN A 8 25.36 -25.07 4.44
N PRO A 9 25.18 -25.22 5.76
CA PRO A 9 24.10 -24.53 6.49
C PRO A 9 24.16 -23.02 6.33
N ALA A 10 23.05 -22.42 5.90
CA ALA A 10 22.91 -20.96 5.74
C ALA A 10 22.40 -20.30 7.04
N ALA A 11 23.24 -20.35 8.10
CA ALA A 11 22.89 -19.76 9.38
C ALA A 11 22.52 -18.28 9.26
N GLY A 12 21.45 -17.85 9.96
CA GLY A 12 20.95 -16.47 9.94
C GLY A 12 20.16 -16.07 8.69
N ALA A 13 19.94 -16.99 7.74
CA ALA A 13 19.08 -16.71 6.58
C ALA A 13 17.69 -16.24 7.01
N ASP A 14 17.12 -15.28 6.30
CA ASP A 14 15.71 -14.91 6.44
C ASP A 14 14.84 -15.98 5.79
N VAL A 15 13.83 -16.46 6.52
CA VAL A 15 12.93 -17.53 6.05
C VAL A 15 11.48 -17.04 6.19
N GLU A 16 10.80 -16.86 5.07
CA GLU A 16 9.42 -16.46 5.01
C GLU A 16 8.54 -17.64 4.65
N PHE A 17 7.52 -17.89 5.48
CA PHE A 17 6.46 -18.85 5.21
C PHE A 17 5.27 -18.11 4.61
N LYS A 18 4.89 -18.49 3.39
CA LYS A 18 3.90 -17.76 2.58
C LYS A 18 2.73 -18.67 2.22
N ILE A 19 1.52 -18.17 2.43
CA ILE A 19 0.30 -18.81 1.90
C ILE A 19 -0.07 -18.20 0.54
N TYR A 20 -0.71 -18.98 -0.31
CA TYR A 20 -1.34 -18.46 -1.51
C TYR A 20 -2.67 -17.81 -1.13
N ASN A 21 -2.72 -16.48 -1.22
CA ASN A 21 -3.91 -15.68 -0.92
C ASN A 21 -4.23 -14.80 -2.13
N TYR A 22 -5.33 -15.11 -2.82
CA TYR A 22 -5.58 -14.65 -4.18
C TYR A 22 -4.40 -15.04 -5.08
N ALA A 23 -3.88 -14.15 -5.93
CA ALA A 23 -2.70 -14.46 -6.75
C ALA A 23 -1.39 -13.94 -6.13
N GLU A 24 -1.28 -13.95 -4.81
CA GLU A 24 -0.07 -13.55 -4.10
C GLU A 24 0.37 -14.62 -3.10
N PHE A 25 1.68 -14.83 -3.01
CA PHE A 25 2.29 -15.57 -1.92
C PHE A 25 2.52 -14.64 -0.72
N TYR A 26 1.52 -14.53 0.14
CA TYR A 26 1.50 -13.63 1.29
C TYR A 26 2.26 -14.23 2.50
N SER A 27 3.18 -13.45 3.07
CA SER A 27 4.01 -13.88 4.22
C SER A 27 3.20 -13.91 5.51
N VAL A 28 3.05 -15.09 6.12
CA VAL A 28 2.35 -15.28 7.39
C VAL A 28 3.28 -15.48 8.58
N ALA A 29 4.54 -15.85 8.33
CA ALA A 29 5.55 -15.97 9.36
C ALA A 29 6.95 -15.70 8.80
N ASN A 30 7.75 -14.99 9.60
CA ASN A 30 9.13 -14.66 9.29
C ASN A 30 10.02 -15.25 10.40
N LYS A 31 11.05 -16.00 10.02
CA LYS A 31 12.00 -16.65 10.92
C LYS A 31 13.43 -16.36 10.49
N LYS A 32 14.37 -16.58 11.39
CA LYS A 32 15.80 -16.68 11.09
C LYS A 32 16.23 -18.14 11.21
N ALA A 33 17.01 -18.60 10.26
CA ALA A 33 17.63 -19.92 10.37
C ALA A 33 18.67 -19.92 11.51
N ASP A 34 18.70 -21.01 12.29
CA ASP A 34 19.67 -21.21 13.36
C ASP A 34 21.12 -21.52 12.85
N ALA A 35 22.00 -21.88 13.71
CA ALA A 35 23.40 -22.16 13.36
C ALA A 35 23.55 -23.39 12.43
N GLU A 36 22.60 -24.32 12.48
CA GLU A 36 22.51 -25.50 11.61
C GLU A 36 21.69 -25.22 10.33
N GLY A 37 21.31 -23.96 10.05
CA GLY A 37 20.50 -23.56 8.89
C GLY A 37 19.05 -23.95 9.00
N LYS A 38 18.51 -24.21 10.20
CA LYS A 38 17.14 -24.68 10.39
C LYS A 38 16.20 -23.57 10.80
N ALA A 39 14.98 -23.59 10.25
CA ALA A 39 13.86 -22.76 10.68
C ALA A 39 12.63 -23.65 10.92
N PHE A 40 11.87 -23.35 11.98
CA PHE A 40 10.75 -24.17 12.41
C PHE A 40 9.47 -23.36 12.41
N LEU A 41 8.40 -23.96 11.89
CA LEU A 41 7.05 -23.43 11.97
C LEU A 41 6.07 -24.57 12.29
N SER A 42 5.20 -24.35 13.27
CA SER A 42 4.02 -25.16 13.50
C SER A 42 2.81 -24.47 12.90
N ALA A 43 2.12 -25.12 11.99
CA ALA A 43 0.98 -24.59 11.28
C ALA A 43 -0.09 -25.67 11.07
N GLY A 44 -1.28 -25.25 10.63
CA GLY A 44 -2.32 -26.15 10.14
C GLY A 44 -1.89 -26.89 8.87
N LYS A 45 -2.66 -27.92 8.48
CA LYS A 45 -2.46 -28.63 7.21
C LYS A 45 -2.67 -27.72 6.02
N GLY A 46 -2.03 -28.03 4.91
CA GLY A 46 -2.12 -27.30 3.64
C GLY A 46 -0.75 -26.93 3.08
N ASP A 47 -0.73 -26.33 1.90
CA ASP A 47 0.50 -26.00 1.21
C ASP A 47 0.91 -24.56 1.49
N MET A 48 2.21 -24.35 1.66
CA MET A 48 2.87 -23.04 1.75
C MET A 48 4.04 -22.97 0.78
N LEU A 49 4.36 -21.80 0.30
CA LEU A 49 5.65 -21.50 -0.31
C LEU A 49 6.59 -21.02 0.80
N VAL A 50 7.74 -21.66 0.95
CA VAL A 50 8.79 -21.20 1.85
C VAL A 50 9.86 -20.53 1.01
N TRP A 51 10.13 -19.26 1.30
CA TRP A 51 11.09 -18.41 0.62
C TRP A 51 12.24 -18.07 1.55
N ALA A 52 13.45 -18.36 1.17
CA ALA A 52 14.62 -18.08 1.99
C ALA A 52 15.58 -17.13 1.27
N THR A 53 16.20 -16.22 2.03
CA THR A 53 17.17 -15.25 1.49
C THR A 53 18.37 -15.08 2.40
N LYS A 54 19.54 -14.91 1.80
CA LYS A 54 20.78 -14.52 2.49
C LYS A 54 21.80 -13.99 1.50
N ASP A 55 22.48 -12.90 1.84
CA ASP A 55 23.60 -12.33 1.08
C ASP A 55 23.28 -12.10 -0.41
N GLY A 56 22.06 -11.62 -0.71
CA GLY A 56 21.60 -11.36 -2.07
C GLY A 56 21.19 -12.58 -2.87
N LYS A 57 21.28 -13.78 -2.32
CA LYS A 57 20.78 -15.02 -2.91
C LYS A 57 19.43 -15.39 -2.32
N PHE A 58 18.64 -16.15 -3.07
CA PHE A 58 17.38 -16.70 -2.60
C PHE A 58 17.16 -18.12 -3.09
N GLY A 59 16.21 -18.77 -2.46
CA GLY A 59 15.71 -20.07 -2.87
C GLY A 59 14.30 -20.27 -2.30
N TYR A 60 13.51 -21.13 -2.91
CA TYR A 60 12.15 -21.39 -2.44
C TYR A 60 11.73 -22.83 -2.72
N SER A 61 10.74 -23.28 -1.96
CA SER A 61 10.10 -24.57 -2.18
C SER A 61 8.67 -24.56 -1.70
N LYS A 62 7.80 -25.27 -2.40
CA LYS A 62 6.48 -25.61 -1.87
C LYS A 62 6.64 -26.66 -0.77
N VAL A 63 5.95 -26.47 0.34
CA VAL A 63 5.95 -27.36 1.50
C VAL A 63 4.50 -27.70 1.86
N SER A 64 4.20 -29.00 1.95
CA SER A 64 2.85 -29.49 2.29
C SER A 64 2.78 -29.85 3.77
N PHE A 65 2.29 -28.92 4.59
CA PHE A 65 2.12 -29.14 6.04
C PHE A 65 1.17 -30.32 6.32
N GLY A 66 1.63 -31.23 7.14
CA GLY A 66 0.96 -32.49 7.44
C GLY A 66 1.39 -33.67 6.56
N LYS A 67 2.25 -33.43 5.56
CA LYS A 67 2.92 -34.45 4.75
C LYS A 67 4.43 -34.34 4.87
N ASP A 68 4.96 -33.13 4.68
CA ASP A 68 6.40 -32.84 4.71
C ASP A 68 6.81 -32.45 6.15
N ASN A 69 7.74 -33.20 6.73
CA ASN A 69 8.28 -32.89 8.05
C ASN A 69 9.61 -32.12 7.97
N ASN A 70 10.39 -32.35 6.91
CA ASN A 70 11.65 -31.68 6.65
C ASN A 70 11.79 -31.39 5.15
N VAL A 71 12.13 -30.16 4.84
CA VAL A 71 12.42 -29.72 3.46
C VAL A 71 13.74 -28.98 3.46
N THR A 72 14.55 -29.19 2.43
CA THR A 72 15.80 -28.45 2.23
C THR A 72 15.59 -27.46 1.10
N ILE A 73 15.97 -26.22 1.35
CA ILE A 73 15.93 -25.12 0.38
C ILE A 73 17.37 -24.66 0.15
N THR A 74 17.80 -24.67 -1.10
CA THR A 74 19.13 -24.20 -1.49
C THR A 74 19.04 -22.75 -1.96
N LEU A 75 19.94 -21.92 -1.48
CA LEU A 75 20.10 -20.53 -1.91
C LEU A 75 20.96 -20.48 -3.17
N ASP A 76 20.42 -20.94 -4.29
CA ASP A 76 21.11 -21.07 -5.57
C ASP A 76 20.70 -20.05 -6.62
N LYS A 77 19.70 -19.22 -6.31
CA LYS A 77 19.16 -18.19 -7.21
C LYS A 77 19.61 -16.79 -6.78
N LYS A 78 19.69 -15.89 -7.76
CA LYS A 78 20.03 -14.47 -7.55
C LYS A 78 19.12 -13.58 -8.38
N PRO A 79 18.94 -12.31 -8.03
CA PRO A 79 18.23 -11.35 -8.87
C PRO A 79 18.81 -11.30 -10.29
N GLY A 80 17.95 -11.49 -11.30
CA GLY A 80 18.32 -11.59 -12.72
C GLY A 80 18.13 -12.97 -13.33
N ASP A 81 18.03 -14.01 -12.51
CA ASP A 81 17.80 -15.39 -13.00
C ASP A 81 16.36 -15.56 -13.51
N ILE A 82 16.21 -16.10 -14.71
CA ILE A 82 14.92 -16.29 -15.38
C ILE A 82 14.50 -17.75 -15.25
N GLU A 83 13.30 -17.97 -14.75
CA GLU A 83 12.68 -19.30 -14.73
C GLU A 83 11.15 -19.18 -14.71
N THR A 84 10.47 -20.27 -15.09
CA THR A 84 9.02 -20.42 -14.94
C THR A 84 8.73 -21.70 -14.18
N VAL A 85 7.91 -21.64 -13.14
CA VAL A 85 7.57 -22.76 -12.27
C VAL A 85 6.07 -22.84 -12.08
N THR A 86 5.51 -24.01 -12.31
CA THR A 86 4.08 -24.29 -12.05
C THR A 86 3.95 -24.98 -10.69
N LEU A 87 3.03 -24.50 -9.86
CA LEU A 87 2.74 -25.03 -8.54
C LEU A 87 1.27 -25.42 -8.42
N ASP A 88 1.02 -26.65 -8.01
CA ASP A 88 -0.30 -27.10 -7.57
C ASP A 88 -0.40 -26.83 -6.05
N VAL A 89 -1.19 -25.83 -5.66
CA VAL A 89 -1.36 -25.41 -4.26
C VAL A 89 -2.66 -25.99 -3.74
N ILE A 90 -2.56 -26.92 -2.79
CA ILE A 90 -3.69 -27.64 -2.22
C ILE A 90 -4.08 -26.98 -0.87
N PRO A 91 -5.35 -26.54 -0.71
CA PRO A 91 -5.81 -25.98 0.54
C PRO A 91 -5.88 -27.07 1.63
N PRO A 92 -5.90 -26.68 2.91
CA PRO A 92 -6.20 -27.63 3.99
C PRO A 92 -7.58 -28.25 3.76
N VAL A 93 -7.72 -29.51 4.14
CA VAL A 93 -9.05 -30.14 4.14
C VAL A 93 -9.93 -29.40 5.13
N ASP A 94 -11.08 -28.94 4.66
CA ASP A 94 -12.04 -28.27 5.53
C ASP A 94 -12.54 -29.27 6.58
N GLY A 95 -12.19 -29.01 7.83
CA GLY A 95 -12.63 -29.78 9.00
C GLY A 95 -13.75 -29.07 9.75
N SER A 96 -14.44 -28.12 9.13
CA SER A 96 -15.54 -27.42 9.77
C SER A 96 -16.62 -28.41 10.20
N ILE A 97 -16.83 -28.48 11.50
CA ILE A 97 -18.02 -29.15 12.07
C ILE A 97 -19.18 -28.20 11.79
N ALA A 98 -20.14 -28.64 10.98
CA ALA A 98 -21.35 -27.87 10.76
C ALA A 98 -22.00 -27.60 12.14
N ALA A 99 -22.14 -26.34 12.51
CA ALA A 99 -22.79 -25.95 13.73
C ALA A 99 -24.26 -26.41 13.68
N CYS A 100 -24.66 -27.22 14.65
CA CYS A 100 -26.03 -27.63 14.79
C CYS A 100 -26.82 -26.46 15.39
N VAL A 101 -27.45 -25.65 14.52
CA VAL A 101 -28.23 -24.47 14.92
C VAL A 101 -29.70 -24.83 14.95
N THR A 102 -30.35 -24.65 16.11
CA THR A 102 -31.81 -24.90 16.26
C THR A 102 -32.62 -23.80 15.57
N ASP A 103 -33.89 -24.08 15.30
CA ASP A 103 -34.78 -23.11 14.67
C ASP A 103 -35.02 -21.89 15.58
N GLU A 104 -35.11 -22.11 16.92
CA GLU A 104 -35.20 -21.02 17.90
C GLU A 104 -33.96 -20.10 17.86
N GLN A 105 -32.76 -20.66 17.66
CA GLN A 105 -31.53 -19.88 17.53
C GLN A 105 -31.52 -19.07 16.22
N LYS A 106 -32.06 -19.65 15.12
CA LYS A 106 -32.20 -18.92 13.84
C LYS A 106 -33.18 -17.76 13.98
N GLU A 107 -34.34 -18.00 14.61
CA GLU A 107 -35.35 -16.96 14.86
C GLU A 107 -34.81 -15.84 15.76
N ALA A 108 -34.14 -16.20 16.86
CA ALA A 108 -33.49 -15.23 17.75
C ALA A 108 -32.44 -14.40 17.01
N ASN A 109 -31.65 -15.03 16.12
CA ASN A 109 -30.68 -14.30 15.30
C ASN A 109 -31.35 -13.38 14.26
N ALA A 110 -32.41 -13.84 13.60
CA ALA A 110 -33.19 -13.04 12.65
C ALA A 110 -33.80 -11.80 13.33
N LYS A 111 -34.35 -11.96 14.55
CA LYS A 111 -34.85 -10.85 15.36
C LYS A 111 -33.76 -9.84 15.69
N ARG A 112 -32.59 -10.31 16.13
CA ARG A 112 -31.43 -9.47 16.44
C ARG A 112 -30.98 -8.69 15.22
N LEU A 113 -30.86 -9.33 14.04
CA LEU A 113 -30.49 -8.68 12.80
C LEU A 113 -31.49 -7.58 12.40
N HIS A 114 -32.77 -7.85 12.58
CA HIS A 114 -33.81 -6.85 12.34
C HIS A 114 -33.68 -5.62 13.27
N GLU A 115 -33.43 -5.87 14.56
CA GLU A 115 -33.21 -4.79 15.55
C GLU A 115 -31.97 -3.96 15.19
N GLU A 116 -30.88 -4.62 14.76
CA GLU A 116 -29.68 -3.96 14.27
C GLU A 116 -29.94 -3.11 13.02
N ASP A 117 -30.75 -3.60 12.08
CA ASP A 117 -31.14 -2.85 10.88
C ASP A 117 -31.99 -1.62 11.22
N VAL A 118 -32.88 -1.71 12.19
CA VAL A 118 -33.67 -0.55 12.67
C VAL A 118 -32.73 0.53 13.24
N ILE A 119 -31.73 0.14 14.06
CA ILE A 119 -30.74 1.07 14.62
C ILE A 119 -29.91 1.69 13.49
N ARG A 120 -29.43 0.87 12.56
CA ARG A 120 -28.63 1.31 11.42
C ARG A 120 -29.40 2.30 10.54
N ASN A 121 -30.63 1.96 10.16
CA ASN A 121 -31.46 2.79 9.31
C ASN A 121 -31.80 4.13 9.98
N LYS A 122 -32.04 4.15 11.30
CA LYS A 122 -32.22 5.38 12.05
C LYS A 122 -30.96 6.27 11.98
N TYR A 123 -29.77 5.69 12.10
CA TYR A 123 -28.51 6.41 11.96
C TYR A 123 -28.31 6.92 10.54
N VAL A 124 -28.47 6.07 9.52
CA VAL A 124 -28.35 6.45 8.10
C VAL A 124 -29.34 7.56 7.74
N GLY A 125 -30.57 7.53 8.30
CA GLY A 125 -31.56 8.60 8.11
C GLY A 125 -31.14 9.98 8.64
N THR A 126 -30.04 10.07 9.40
CA THR A 126 -29.45 11.35 9.82
C THR A 126 -28.42 11.91 8.84
N PHE A 127 -28.08 11.17 7.78
CA PHE A 127 -27.05 11.59 6.81
C PHE A 127 -27.55 12.75 5.95
N TYR A 128 -26.63 13.38 5.28
CA TYR A 128 -26.91 14.52 4.44
C TYR A 128 -27.68 14.11 3.17
N THR A 129 -28.57 14.96 2.70
CA THR A 129 -29.34 14.73 1.48
C THR A 129 -28.90 15.67 0.36
N GLU A 130 -29.25 15.33 -0.88
CA GLU A 130 -28.94 16.18 -2.05
C GLU A 130 -29.54 17.59 -1.92
N GLU A 131 -30.79 17.70 -1.47
CA GLU A 131 -31.44 19.02 -1.31
C GLU A 131 -30.72 19.89 -0.28
N LYS A 132 -30.24 19.30 0.82
CA LYS A 132 -29.44 20.03 1.82
C LYS A 132 -28.09 20.45 1.25
N ALA A 133 -27.45 19.59 0.44
CA ALA A 133 -26.17 19.89 -0.19
C ALA A 133 -26.30 21.03 -1.22
N GLU A 134 -27.34 21.03 -2.04
CA GLU A 134 -27.65 22.13 -2.96
C GLU A 134 -27.90 23.45 -2.24
N ALA A 135 -28.66 23.41 -1.14
CA ALA A 135 -28.90 24.59 -0.31
C ALA A 135 -27.62 25.16 0.28
N LEU A 136 -26.74 24.29 0.81
CA LEU A 136 -25.42 24.66 1.33
C LEU A 136 -24.53 25.25 0.23
N ALA A 137 -24.49 24.62 -0.92
CA ALA A 137 -23.70 25.09 -2.07
C ALA A 137 -24.12 26.49 -2.52
N LYS A 138 -25.43 26.72 -2.62
CA LYS A 138 -25.99 28.02 -2.95
C LYS A 138 -25.67 29.09 -1.92
N GLU A 139 -25.79 28.75 -0.63
CA GLU A 139 -25.47 29.64 0.48
C GLU A 139 -24.00 30.08 0.47
N LEU A 140 -23.09 29.12 0.24
CA LEU A 140 -21.65 29.35 0.27
C LEU A 140 -21.05 29.82 -1.06
N GLY A 141 -21.83 29.78 -2.16
CA GLY A 141 -21.36 30.12 -3.51
C GLY A 141 -20.31 29.15 -4.05
N ILE A 142 -20.50 27.86 -3.82
CA ILE A 142 -19.59 26.79 -4.25
C ILE A 142 -20.29 25.80 -5.19
N ASP A 143 -19.53 24.91 -5.83
CA ASP A 143 -20.05 23.95 -6.81
C ASP A 143 -21.05 22.97 -6.16
N PRO A 144 -22.32 22.91 -6.65
CA PRO A 144 -23.35 22.07 -6.04
C PRO A 144 -23.11 20.58 -6.21
N LEU A 145 -22.57 20.12 -7.34
CA LEU A 145 -22.32 18.70 -7.59
C LEU A 145 -21.22 18.18 -6.68
N LYS A 146 -20.10 18.87 -6.64
CA LYS A 146 -19.00 18.51 -5.73
C LYS A 146 -19.43 18.59 -4.26
N THR A 147 -20.24 19.59 -3.91
CA THR A 147 -20.75 19.71 -2.53
C THR A 147 -21.63 18.51 -2.18
N ALA A 148 -22.50 18.06 -3.08
CA ALA A 148 -23.31 16.87 -2.88
C ALA A 148 -22.43 15.62 -2.71
N ASP A 149 -21.43 15.43 -3.55
CA ASP A 149 -20.50 14.30 -3.45
C ASP A 149 -19.79 14.28 -2.09
N PHE A 150 -19.28 15.42 -1.62
CA PHE A 150 -18.58 15.49 -0.33
C PHE A 150 -19.53 15.30 0.86
N MET A 151 -20.68 15.94 0.86
CA MET A 151 -21.62 15.90 1.97
C MET A 151 -22.27 14.51 2.12
N ILE A 152 -22.65 13.87 1.02
CA ILE A 152 -23.22 12.53 1.01
C ILE A 152 -22.11 11.51 1.30
N GLY A 153 -20.95 11.64 0.65
CA GLY A 153 -19.79 10.78 0.82
C GLY A 153 -19.24 10.77 2.24
N SER A 154 -19.39 11.87 2.99
CA SER A 154 -18.95 11.97 4.39
C SER A 154 -19.81 11.16 5.37
N ARG A 155 -20.97 10.68 4.95
CA ARG A 155 -21.88 9.87 5.78
C ARG A 155 -22.13 10.52 7.15
N GLY A 156 -21.82 9.80 8.25
CA GLY A 156 -22.00 10.29 9.62
C GLY A 156 -21.10 11.46 10.02
N ASN A 157 -20.02 11.73 9.28
CA ASN A 157 -19.08 12.83 9.53
C ASN A 157 -19.52 14.16 8.90
N TRP A 158 -20.69 14.22 8.29
CA TRP A 158 -21.15 15.38 7.56
C TRP A 158 -21.13 16.70 8.34
N ARG A 159 -21.31 16.65 9.68
CA ARG A 159 -21.23 17.84 10.55
C ARG A 159 -19.86 18.48 10.54
N GLU A 160 -18.81 17.66 10.54
CA GLU A 160 -17.44 18.16 10.49
C GLU A 160 -17.11 18.74 9.12
N ILE A 161 -17.60 18.11 8.04
CA ILE A 161 -17.37 18.60 6.67
C ILE A 161 -18.15 19.90 6.44
N GLU A 162 -19.44 19.95 6.85
CA GLU A 162 -20.22 21.18 6.78
C GLU A 162 -19.57 22.33 7.56
N LYS A 163 -19.15 22.04 8.79
CA LYS A 163 -18.43 23.00 9.64
C LYS A 163 -17.16 23.51 8.96
N PHE A 164 -16.37 22.64 8.39
CA PHE A 164 -15.15 23.00 7.66
C PHE A 164 -15.45 23.94 6.47
N LEU A 165 -16.46 23.63 5.67
CA LEU A 165 -16.85 24.47 4.52
C LEU A 165 -17.40 25.85 4.96
N ARG A 166 -18.20 25.89 6.03
CA ARG A 166 -18.75 27.15 6.57
C ARG A 166 -17.68 28.04 7.18
N ASP A 167 -16.74 27.45 7.94
CA ASP A 167 -15.66 28.17 8.61
C ASP A 167 -14.53 28.58 7.65
N ALA A 168 -14.47 27.99 6.45
CA ALA A 168 -13.46 28.36 5.45
C ALA A 168 -13.65 29.82 5.01
N PRO A 169 -12.59 30.66 5.07
CA PRO A 169 -12.63 32.02 4.53
C PRO A 169 -13.09 32.03 3.07
N ALA A 170 -13.88 33.03 2.66
CA ALA A 170 -14.47 33.09 1.35
C ALA A 170 -13.44 32.98 0.20
N ASP A 171 -12.29 33.62 0.37
CA ASP A 171 -11.16 33.56 -0.57
C ASP A 171 -10.46 32.20 -0.60
N LYS A 172 -10.61 31.38 0.44
CA LYS A 172 -10.03 30.02 0.53
C LYS A 172 -11.02 28.91 0.19
N ARG A 173 -12.30 29.19 -0.02
CA ARG A 173 -13.31 28.17 -0.36
C ARG A 173 -12.95 27.34 -1.60
N PRO A 174 -12.42 27.92 -2.69
CA PRO A 174 -11.95 27.10 -3.81
C PRO A 174 -10.90 26.06 -3.38
N MET A 175 -9.92 26.48 -2.59
CA MET A 175 -8.89 25.56 -2.06
C MET A 175 -9.48 24.56 -1.07
N ALA A 176 -10.51 24.90 -0.29
CA ALA A 176 -11.22 23.97 0.59
C ALA A 176 -11.93 22.87 -0.22
N MET A 177 -12.54 23.24 -1.35
CA MET A 177 -13.14 22.28 -2.28
C MET A 177 -12.07 21.36 -2.90
N ASP A 178 -10.91 21.91 -3.29
CA ASP A 178 -9.79 21.12 -3.80
C ASP A 178 -9.24 20.16 -2.72
N LEU A 179 -9.18 20.60 -1.47
CA LEU A 179 -8.76 19.74 -0.36
C LEU A 179 -9.72 18.56 -0.16
N LEU A 180 -11.03 18.82 -0.15
CA LEU A 180 -12.02 17.74 -0.04
C LEU A 180 -12.02 16.79 -1.25
N ASN A 181 -11.68 17.29 -2.44
CA ASN A 181 -11.58 16.48 -3.64
C ASN A 181 -10.36 15.55 -3.66
N VAL A 182 -9.30 15.89 -2.93
CA VAL A 182 -8.03 15.15 -2.95
C VAL A 182 -7.86 14.20 -1.77
N ILE A 183 -8.62 14.38 -0.68
CA ILE A 183 -8.60 13.43 0.44
C ILE A 183 -9.36 12.15 0.10
N SER A 184 -9.01 11.05 0.79
CA SER A 184 -9.67 9.77 0.59
C SER A 184 -11.12 9.77 1.10
N ALA A 185 -11.94 8.85 0.59
CA ALA A 185 -13.29 8.61 1.10
C ALA A 185 -13.28 8.27 2.61
N LYS A 186 -12.24 7.61 3.09
CA LYS A 186 -12.04 7.36 4.53
C LYS A 186 -11.86 8.67 5.29
N ASP A 187 -10.97 9.54 4.83
CA ASP A 187 -10.69 10.82 5.49
C ASP A 187 -11.91 11.72 5.50
N LEU A 188 -12.69 11.71 4.44
CA LEU A 188 -13.96 12.43 4.38
C LEU A 188 -14.95 11.95 5.47
N ARG A 189 -14.90 10.66 5.84
CA ARG A 189 -15.82 10.04 6.80
C ARG A 189 -15.41 10.14 8.26
N ASP A 190 -14.17 10.53 8.55
CA ASP A 190 -13.66 10.49 9.93
C ASP A 190 -12.75 11.65 10.35
N THR A 191 -12.42 12.58 9.42
CA THR A 191 -11.52 13.69 9.75
C THR A 191 -12.30 14.86 10.37
N PRO A 192 -11.86 15.38 11.54
CA PRO A 192 -12.45 16.56 12.16
C PRO A 192 -12.22 17.83 11.34
N ALA A 193 -13.15 18.78 11.39
CA ALA A 193 -13.05 20.09 10.75
C ALA A 193 -11.77 20.85 11.14
N SER A 194 -11.34 20.74 12.39
CA SER A 194 -10.12 21.38 12.88
C SER A 194 -8.85 20.87 12.23
N VAL A 195 -8.79 19.60 11.88
CA VAL A 195 -7.67 19.00 11.15
C VAL A 195 -7.65 19.52 9.70
N LEU A 196 -8.79 19.50 9.02
CA LEU A 196 -8.91 20.04 7.67
C LEU A 196 -8.57 21.54 7.63
N ALA A 197 -9.01 22.31 8.65
CA ALA A 197 -8.71 23.72 8.76
C ALA A 197 -7.21 24.00 8.95
N ASP A 198 -6.48 23.16 9.72
CA ASP A 198 -5.03 23.29 9.82
C ASP A 198 -4.37 23.12 8.44
N HIS A 199 -4.77 22.09 7.69
CA HIS A 199 -4.22 21.81 6.38
C HIS A 199 -4.57 22.85 5.33
N LEU A 200 -5.77 23.42 5.37
CA LEU A 200 -6.19 24.51 4.51
C LEU A 200 -5.42 25.80 4.82
N ASN A 201 -5.37 26.18 6.09
CA ASN A 201 -4.90 27.50 6.49
C ASN A 201 -3.38 27.63 6.48
N ASN A 202 -2.65 26.53 6.62
CA ASN A 202 -1.19 26.50 6.68
C ASN A 202 -0.54 25.85 5.44
N ALA A 203 -1.32 25.56 4.39
CA ALA A 203 -0.75 25.14 3.10
C ALA A 203 0.08 26.28 2.49
N GLN A 204 1.32 25.97 2.10
CA GLN A 204 2.17 26.92 1.40
C GLN A 204 1.71 27.02 -0.06
N ALA A 205 1.22 28.17 -0.48
CA ALA A 205 0.80 28.38 -1.86
C ALA A 205 2.01 28.28 -2.81
N VAL A 206 1.93 27.34 -3.75
CA VAL A 206 2.94 27.12 -4.78
C VAL A 206 2.22 27.01 -6.13
N GLN A 207 2.68 27.74 -7.12
CA GLN A 207 2.16 27.60 -8.49
C GLN A 207 2.77 26.36 -9.15
N SER A 208 2.08 25.24 -9.01
CA SER A 208 2.49 23.93 -9.56
C SER A 208 1.26 23.08 -9.83
N SER A 209 1.27 22.32 -10.92
CA SER A 209 0.29 21.27 -11.17
C SER A 209 0.32 20.14 -10.12
N LEU A 210 1.40 20.07 -9.36
CA LEU A 210 1.59 19.10 -8.27
C LEU A 210 1.01 19.61 -6.93
N PHE A 211 0.44 20.84 -6.88
CA PHE A 211 0.05 21.47 -5.63
C PHE A 211 -1.04 20.68 -4.90
N THR A 212 -2.16 20.42 -5.58
CA THR A 212 -3.34 19.82 -4.95
C THR A 212 -3.05 18.42 -4.40
N GLU A 213 -2.40 17.59 -5.20
CA GLU A 213 -2.20 16.19 -4.84
C GLU A 213 -0.99 15.97 -3.91
N TYR A 214 0.09 16.75 -4.09
CA TYR A 214 1.37 16.46 -3.42
C TYR A 214 1.85 17.55 -2.46
N ILE A 215 1.06 18.62 -2.28
CA ILE A 215 1.26 19.64 -1.25
C ILE A 215 -0.01 19.79 -0.42
N LEU A 216 -1.17 20.06 -1.04
CA LEU A 216 -2.42 20.31 -0.33
C LEU A 216 -2.95 19.06 0.37
N ASN A 217 -2.90 17.91 -0.29
CA ASN A 217 -3.30 16.63 0.30
C ASN A 217 -2.51 16.34 1.59
N PRO A 218 -3.16 16.23 2.74
CA PRO A 218 -2.46 15.99 4.01
C PRO A 218 -2.06 14.54 4.24
N ARG A 219 -2.76 13.58 3.61
CA ARG A 219 -2.48 12.15 3.78
C ARG A 219 -1.29 11.73 2.96
N VAL A 220 -0.36 11.04 3.61
CA VAL A 220 0.85 10.50 2.95
C VAL A 220 0.67 9.02 2.61
N ALA A 221 0.24 8.21 3.57
CA ALA A 221 0.02 6.78 3.42
C ALA A 221 -1.16 6.31 4.30
N ASN A 222 -0.90 5.49 5.31
CA ASN A 222 -1.91 4.92 6.20
C ASN A 222 -1.82 5.42 7.65
N GLU A 223 -1.14 6.55 7.87
CA GLU A 223 -1.03 7.18 9.18
C GLU A 223 -2.37 7.74 9.68
N PHE A 224 -2.49 7.96 10.98
CA PHE A 224 -3.60 8.72 11.53
C PHE A 224 -3.46 10.21 11.16
N LEU A 225 -4.46 10.77 10.50
CA LEU A 225 -4.40 12.15 10.02
C LEU A 225 -4.53 13.14 11.18
N THR A 226 -3.54 14.04 11.30
CA THR A 226 -3.41 15.01 12.40
C THR A 226 -3.08 16.41 11.90
N PRO A 227 -3.34 17.48 12.67
CA PRO A 227 -3.07 18.86 12.27
C PRO A 227 -1.57 19.19 12.40
N TYR A 228 -0.75 18.76 11.46
CA TYR A 228 0.71 18.88 11.54
C TYR A 228 1.31 20.11 10.83
N ARG A 229 0.56 20.77 9.90
CA ARG A 229 1.17 21.83 9.08
C ARG A 229 1.57 23.05 9.87
N LYS A 230 0.68 23.55 10.75
CA LYS A 230 0.99 24.67 11.64
C LYS A 230 2.18 24.33 12.53
N PHE A 231 2.24 23.09 13.01
CA PHE A 231 3.32 22.63 13.85
C PHE A 231 4.66 22.69 13.11
N PHE A 232 4.77 22.14 11.90
CA PHE A 232 6.02 22.17 11.14
C PHE A 232 6.39 23.57 10.66
N ALA A 233 5.41 24.39 10.28
CA ALA A 233 5.65 25.78 9.92
C ALA A 233 6.29 26.58 11.07
N ALA A 234 5.98 26.24 12.33
CA ALA A 234 6.52 26.90 13.51
C ALA A 234 7.84 26.31 14.02
N ASN A 235 8.15 25.06 13.70
CA ASN A 235 9.28 24.33 14.30
C ASN A 235 10.42 24.02 13.34
N VAL A 236 10.19 23.96 12.03
CA VAL A 236 11.27 23.79 11.06
C VAL A 236 12.00 25.11 10.89
N ASP A 237 13.33 25.07 10.98
CA ASP A 237 14.17 26.28 10.87
C ASP A 237 13.91 27.02 9.56
N SER A 238 13.67 28.31 9.63
CA SER A 238 13.30 29.14 8.47
C SER A 238 14.43 29.28 7.44
N ALA A 239 15.70 29.24 7.88
CA ALA A 239 16.83 29.28 6.97
C ALA A 239 16.97 27.94 6.24
N LEU A 240 16.71 26.82 6.91
CA LEU A 240 16.62 25.50 6.27
C LEU A 240 15.49 25.47 5.25
N VAL A 241 14.27 25.93 5.63
CA VAL A 241 13.11 25.99 4.70
C VAL A 241 13.44 26.77 3.43
N LYS A 242 14.07 27.96 3.56
CA LYS A 242 14.44 28.78 2.42
C LYS A 242 15.41 28.09 1.48
N LYS A 243 16.41 27.39 2.01
CA LYS A 243 17.39 26.64 1.22
C LYS A 243 16.77 25.36 0.61
N ALA A 244 15.97 24.64 1.37
CA ALA A 244 15.38 23.38 0.94
C ALA A 244 14.38 23.54 -0.22
N LYS A 245 13.73 24.70 -0.37
CA LYS A 245 12.90 24.98 -1.55
C LYS A 245 13.68 24.97 -2.88
N ALA A 246 14.96 25.31 -2.83
CA ALA A 246 15.84 25.22 -3.99
C ALA A 246 16.54 23.86 -4.09
N ASP A 247 16.83 23.25 -2.94
CA ASP A 247 17.50 21.96 -2.84
C ASP A 247 16.86 21.07 -1.77
N PRO A 248 15.85 20.27 -2.12
CA PRO A 248 15.15 19.38 -1.19
C PRO A 248 16.03 18.31 -0.52
N GLN A 249 17.21 18.00 -1.07
CA GLN A 249 18.21 17.12 -0.46
C GLN A 249 18.50 17.51 0.99
N LEU A 250 18.48 18.79 1.30
CA LEU A 250 18.72 19.31 2.66
C LEU A 250 17.71 18.78 3.70
N ILE A 251 16.49 18.45 3.30
CA ILE A 251 15.52 17.80 4.20
C ILE A 251 15.86 16.33 4.37
N VAL A 252 16.33 15.65 3.31
CA VAL A 252 16.80 14.25 3.42
C VAL A 252 17.95 14.18 4.42
N ASP A 253 18.94 15.05 4.29
CA ASP A 253 20.11 15.10 5.16
C ASP A 253 19.71 15.41 6.60
N TRP A 254 18.83 16.40 6.79
CA TRP A 254 18.31 16.73 8.11
C TRP A 254 17.59 15.54 8.76
N VAL A 255 16.78 14.78 8.01
CA VAL A 255 16.11 13.60 8.53
C VAL A 255 17.13 12.51 8.91
N LYS A 256 18.13 12.26 8.06
CA LYS A 256 19.23 11.31 8.36
C LYS A 256 19.96 11.65 9.65
N GLU A 257 20.25 12.91 9.87
CA GLU A 257 20.98 13.39 11.05
C GLU A 257 20.16 13.43 12.33
N ASN A 258 18.84 13.65 12.23
CA ASN A 258 18.00 13.96 13.39
C ASN A 258 17.01 12.88 13.77
N ILE A 259 16.77 11.86 12.93
CA ILE A 259 15.81 10.78 13.19
C ILE A 259 16.54 9.43 13.23
N SER A 260 16.62 8.85 14.41
CA SER A 260 17.17 7.51 14.60
C SER A 260 16.17 6.44 14.16
N ILE A 261 16.64 5.43 13.44
CA ILE A 261 15.80 4.32 12.99
C ILE A 261 15.89 3.14 13.94
N ASN A 262 14.72 2.68 14.40
CA ASN A 262 14.61 1.49 15.23
C ASN A 262 13.31 0.73 14.93
N ASP A 263 13.36 -0.16 13.95
CA ASP A 263 12.21 -0.99 13.54
C ASP A 263 11.74 -1.94 14.66
N SER A 264 12.61 -2.30 15.59
CA SER A 264 12.27 -3.23 16.68
C SER A 264 11.33 -2.62 17.73
N LEU A 265 11.27 -1.29 17.84
CA LEU A 265 10.34 -0.59 18.74
C LEU A 265 8.92 -0.52 18.17
N ASN A 266 8.75 -0.81 16.89
CA ASN A 266 7.44 -0.82 16.22
C ASN A 266 7.20 -2.13 15.46
N PRO A 267 7.16 -3.29 16.14
CA PRO A 267 7.03 -4.58 15.48
C PRO A 267 5.69 -4.75 14.74
N GLN A 268 4.68 -4.00 15.13
CA GLN A 268 3.37 -3.97 14.47
C GLN A 268 3.32 -3.06 13.24
N ARG A 269 4.38 -2.29 12.99
CA ARG A 269 4.46 -1.31 11.90
C ARG A 269 3.27 -0.34 11.84
N ILE A 270 2.75 0.05 13.01
CA ILE A 270 1.70 1.06 13.11
C ILE A 270 2.34 2.43 12.85
N PRO A 271 1.88 3.19 11.87
CA PRO A 271 2.50 4.47 11.55
C PRO A 271 2.50 5.45 12.72
N ILE A 272 3.67 5.96 13.06
CA ILE A 272 3.82 7.05 14.02
C ILE A 272 3.43 8.37 13.34
N MET A 273 2.57 9.13 13.97
CA MET A 273 2.16 10.45 13.45
C MET A 273 3.37 11.36 13.23
N PRO A 274 3.41 12.19 12.17
CA PRO A 274 4.57 13.04 11.85
C PRO A 274 5.06 13.90 13.02
N MET A 275 4.16 14.49 13.80
CA MET A 275 4.55 15.25 15.01
C MET A 275 5.14 14.35 16.10
N GLY A 276 4.74 13.09 16.16
CA GLY A 276 5.31 12.10 17.08
C GLY A 276 6.77 11.81 16.73
N VAL A 277 7.07 11.58 15.47
CA VAL A 277 8.45 11.37 14.98
C VAL A 277 9.33 12.60 15.28
N TRP A 278 8.82 13.80 15.01
CA TRP A 278 9.54 15.04 15.37
C TRP A 278 9.91 15.12 16.85
N LYS A 279 8.98 14.79 17.73
CA LYS A 279 9.17 14.89 19.18
C LYS A 279 10.07 13.78 19.73
N SER A 280 9.90 12.56 19.28
CA SER A 280 10.66 11.40 19.76
C SER A 280 12.07 11.31 19.18
N ARG A 281 12.28 11.82 17.96
CA ARG A 281 13.52 11.65 17.18
C ARG A 281 13.87 10.18 16.90
N VAL A 282 12.91 9.29 17.07
CA VAL A 282 13.02 7.86 16.80
C VAL A 282 11.80 7.41 15.99
N ALA A 283 12.02 6.61 14.97
CA ALA A 283 10.97 6.06 14.13
C ALA A 283 11.37 4.67 13.56
N ASP A 284 10.39 3.90 13.12
CA ASP A 284 10.62 2.87 12.13
C ASP A 284 10.76 3.49 10.73
N LYS A 285 11.23 2.71 9.75
CA LYS A 285 11.45 3.20 8.38
C LYS A 285 10.20 3.79 7.75
N GLY A 286 9.05 3.11 7.86
CA GLY A 286 7.79 3.58 7.28
C GLY A 286 7.32 4.90 7.90
N SER A 287 7.41 5.04 9.22
CA SER A 287 7.08 6.27 9.92
C SER A 287 8.03 7.43 9.60
N ARG A 288 9.34 7.16 9.38
CA ARG A 288 10.30 8.14 8.87
C ARG A 288 9.91 8.65 7.48
N ASP A 289 9.49 7.74 6.61
CA ASP A 289 9.13 8.05 5.22
C ASP A 289 7.88 8.95 5.19
N ILE A 290 6.85 8.61 5.97
CA ILE A 290 5.66 9.45 6.15
C ILE A 290 6.03 10.83 6.73
N PHE A 291 6.89 10.86 7.75
CA PHE A 291 7.37 12.09 8.36
C PHE A 291 8.08 13.00 7.36
N PHE A 292 9.02 12.46 6.57
CA PHE A 292 9.72 13.21 5.54
C PHE A 292 8.76 13.88 4.55
N VAL A 293 7.80 13.12 4.02
CA VAL A 293 6.80 13.65 3.08
C VAL A 293 5.93 14.73 3.74
N ALA A 294 5.49 14.52 4.98
CA ALA A 294 4.68 15.50 5.71
C ALA A 294 5.45 16.81 5.96
N VAL A 295 6.73 16.74 6.29
CA VAL A 295 7.60 17.93 6.44
C VAL A 295 7.75 18.65 5.11
N CYS A 296 8.09 17.95 4.03
CA CYS A 296 8.22 18.53 2.69
C CYS A 296 6.95 19.25 2.25
N ARG A 297 5.79 18.60 2.36
CA ARG A 297 4.49 19.22 2.02
C ARG A 297 4.17 20.45 2.87
N SER A 298 4.55 20.43 4.16
CA SER A 298 4.33 21.56 5.07
C SER A 298 5.14 22.79 4.72
N ILE A 299 6.30 22.63 4.09
CA ILE A 299 7.16 23.73 3.66
C ILE A 299 7.01 24.07 2.17
N GLY A 300 6.05 23.45 1.48
CA GLY A 300 5.72 23.75 0.08
C GLY A 300 6.57 23.00 -0.94
N ILE A 301 7.16 21.87 -0.58
CA ILE A 301 7.88 20.96 -1.50
C ILE A 301 6.96 19.79 -1.82
N PRO A 302 6.60 19.56 -3.12
CA PRO A 302 5.81 18.40 -3.48
C PRO A 302 6.57 17.11 -3.14
N ALA A 303 5.94 16.23 -2.38
CA ALA A 303 6.54 14.96 -2.00
C ALA A 303 5.47 13.88 -1.86
N ARG A 304 5.87 12.61 -2.02
CA ARG A 304 4.97 11.46 -1.93
C ARG A 304 5.70 10.19 -1.50
N ILE A 305 4.94 9.22 -1.05
CA ILE A 305 5.28 7.82 -1.18
C ILE A 305 4.59 7.37 -2.47
N GLU A 306 5.38 6.95 -3.45
CA GLU A 306 4.90 6.51 -4.76
C GLU A 306 4.06 5.23 -4.56
N PRO A 307 2.80 5.16 -5.05
CA PRO A 307 1.87 4.12 -4.61
C PRO A 307 2.20 2.71 -5.11
N VAL A 308 2.88 2.57 -6.24
CA VAL A 308 3.15 1.27 -6.87
C VAL A 308 4.32 0.56 -6.19
N ALA A 309 5.47 1.22 -6.10
CA ALA A 309 6.69 0.64 -5.55
C ALA A 309 6.99 1.08 -4.11
N GLY A 310 6.16 1.95 -3.52
CA GLY A 310 6.36 2.44 -2.15
C GLY A 310 7.60 3.32 -1.97
N LYS A 311 8.13 3.90 -3.06
CA LYS A 311 9.30 4.75 -2.99
C LYS A 311 8.97 6.13 -2.44
N VAL A 312 9.81 6.62 -1.55
CA VAL A 312 9.75 8.01 -1.11
C VAL A 312 10.28 8.91 -2.21
N GLN A 313 9.56 9.97 -2.53
CA GLN A 313 9.95 10.89 -3.60
C GLN A 313 9.67 12.34 -3.22
N TYR A 314 10.52 13.26 -3.70
CA TYR A 314 10.21 14.69 -3.79
C TYR A 314 10.31 15.17 -5.24
N ALA A 315 9.61 16.25 -5.56
CA ALA A 315 9.69 16.82 -6.90
C ALA A 315 10.75 17.91 -7.01
N LYS A 316 11.54 17.88 -8.10
CA LYS A 316 12.41 18.97 -8.53
C LYS A 316 11.86 19.49 -9.87
N GLY A 317 11.14 20.61 -9.82
CA GLY A 317 10.26 21.01 -10.90
C GLY A 317 9.09 20.04 -11.05
N LEU A 318 8.96 19.40 -12.21
CA LEU A 318 7.97 18.35 -12.46
C LEU A 318 8.54 16.92 -12.41
N ASN A 319 9.85 16.79 -12.17
CA ASN A 319 10.51 15.50 -12.13
C ASN A 319 10.54 14.96 -10.70
N TRP A 320 10.22 13.68 -10.53
CA TRP A 320 10.31 12.97 -9.27
C TRP A 320 11.73 12.45 -9.05
N VAL A 321 12.25 12.68 -7.86
CA VAL A 321 13.55 12.19 -7.40
C VAL A 321 13.29 11.16 -6.29
N ASP A 322 13.82 9.96 -6.48
CA ASP A 322 13.73 8.90 -5.47
C ASP A 322 14.63 9.23 -4.27
N VAL A 323 14.12 9.07 -3.07
CA VAL A 323 14.84 9.29 -1.81
C VAL A 323 15.31 7.95 -1.26
N ASP A 324 16.62 7.80 -1.19
CA ASP A 324 17.27 6.74 -0.44
C ASP A 324 18.04 7.35 0.73
N PHE A 325 17.55 7.13 1.95
CA PHE A 325 18.17 7.65 3.15
C PHE A 325 19.52 7.02 3.48
N GLU A 326 19.88 5.91 2.86
CA GLU A 326 21.18 5.25 3.01
C GLU A 326 22.20 5.72 1.97
N ALA A 327 21.74 6.24 0.83
CA ALA A 327 22.62 6.73 -0.23
C ALA A 327 23.21 8.11 0.09
N ALA A 328 24.39 8.39 -0.48
CA ALA A 328 25.03 9.71 -0.41
C ALA A 328 24.37 10.74 -1.34
N GLU A 329 23.91 10.28 -2.51
CA GLU A 329 23.21 11.10 -3.51
C GLU A 329 21.92 10.40 -3.97
N GLN A 330 20.92 11.20 -4.29
CA GLN A 330 19.64 10.68 -4.78
C GLN A 330 19.69 10.49 -6.30
N THR A 331 19.05 9.42 -6.78
CA THR A 331 19.05 9.07 -8.20
C THR A 331 17.63 9.00 -8.76
N VAL A 332 17.51 9.21 -10.07
CA VAL A 332 16.28 8.90 -10.80
C VAL A 332 16.40 7.46 -11.30
N ALA A 333 15.43 6.62 -10.95
CA ALA A 333 15.43 5.24 -11.42
C ALA A 333 15.29 5.20 -12.94
N LYS A 334 16.12 4.37 -13.58
CA LYS A 334 15.96 4.03 -14.99
C LYS A 334 14.70 3.19 -15.16
N GLN A 335 13.96 3.39 -16.24
CA GLN A 335 12.71 2.71 -16.50
C GLN A 335 12.72 2.01 -17.85
N GLY A 336 12.09 0.83 -17.88
CA GLY A 336 11.67 0.16 -19.08
C GLY A 336 10.14 0.08 -19.13
N LYS A 337 9.63 -0.72 -20.04
CA LYS A 337 8.18 -0.94 -20.19
C LYS A 337 7.86 -2.44 -20.10
N VAL A 338 6.69 -2.75 -19.54
CA VAL A 338 6.16 -4.11 -19.51
C VAL A 338 4.81 -4.12 -20.23
N VAL A 339 4.56 -5.12 -21.06
CA VAL A 339 3.28 -5.35 -21.71
C VAL A 339 2.90 -6.82 -21.55
N ALA A 340 1.69 -7.09 -21.09
CA ALA A 340 1.21 -8.45 -20.92
C ALA A 340 0.23 -8.84 -22.01
N SER A 341 0.43 -10.03 -22.58
CA SER A 341 -0.59 -10.72 -23.37
C SER A 341 -1.45 -11.60 -22.48
N TYR A 342 -2.72 -11.71 -22.83
CA TYR A 342 -3.68 -12.61 -22.21
C TYR A 342 -4.66 -13.13 -23.26
N GLN A 343 -4.96 -14.42 -23.21
CA GLN A 343 -5.98 -15.02 -24.05
C GLN A 343 -7.25 -15.26 -23.23
N PRO A 344 -8.32 -14.46 -23.43
CA PRO A 344 -9.53 -14.59 -22.64
C PRO A 344 -10.16 -15.98 -22.71
N ILE A 345 -10.55 -16.51 -21.57
CA ILE A 345 -11.32 -17.75 -21.42
C ILE A 345 -12.76 -17.44 -21.02
N LYS A 346 -13.68 -18.38 -21.25
CA LYS A 346 -15.11 -18.17 -20.96
C LYS A 346 -15.38 -17.75 -19.52
N ALA A 347 -14.64 -18.34 -18.58
CA ALA A 347 -14.80 -18.07 -17.15
C ALA A 347 -14.11 -16.76 -16.69
N LEU A 348 -13.13 -16.25 -17.46
CA LEU A 348 -12.34 -15.09 -17.10
C LEU A 348 -12.01 -14.29 -18.36
N GLN A 349 -12.69 -13.16 -18.55
CA GLN A 349 -12.51 -12.31 -19.73
C GLN A 349 -11.41 -11.29 -19.54
N ASP A 350 -11.26 -10.75 -18.33
CA ASP A 350 -10.30 -9.69 -17.99
C ASP A 350 -9.76 -9.93 -16.57
N PRO A 351 -8.57 -10.55 -16.44
CA PRO A 351 -7.97 -10.82 -15.14
C PRO A 351 -7.74 -9.54 -14.34
N LYS A 352 -7.96 -9.62 -13.01
CA LYS A 352 -7.73 -8.51 -12.09
C LYS A 352 -6.46 -8.72 -11.30
N TYR A 353 -5.72 -7.64 -11.09
CA TYR A 353 -4.58 -7.60 -10.19
C TYR A 353 -5.00 -8.05 -8.77
N TYR A 354 -4.13 -8.64 -8.02
CA TYR A 354 -4.34 -9.40 -6.78
C TYR A 354 -5.22 -10.64 -6.93
N SER A 355 -6.37 -10.56 -7.62
CA SER A 355 -7.29 -11.70 -7.72
C SER A 355 -6.75 -12.83 -8.59
N HIS A 356 -6.08 -12.50 -9.69
CA HIS A 356 -5.67 -13.45 -10.70
C HIS A 356 -4.19 -13.38 -11.06
N PHE A 357 -3.55 -12.23 -10.81
CA PHE A 357 -2.11 -12.07 -11.00
C PHE A 357 -1.54 -10.99 -10.08
N THR A 358 -0.26 -11.10 -9.75
CA THR A 358 0.52 -10.07 -9.06
C THR A 358 1.93 -9.98 -9.62
N ILE A 359 2.55 -8.83 -9.47
CA ILE A 359 3.95 -8.61 -9.82
C ILE A 359 4.69 -8.16 -8.56
N ALA A 360 5.80 -8.80 -8.26
CA ALA A 360 6.69 -8.41 -7.19
C ALA A 360 8.08 -8.09 -7.74
N LYS A 361 8.71 -7.04 -7.24
CA LYS A 361 10.12 -6.75 -7.51
C LYS A 361 10.98 -7.66 -6.64
N VAL A 362 11.95 -8.33 -7.23
CA VAL A 362 12.99 -9.07 -6.51
C VAL A 362 14.09 -8.07 -6.16
N LEU A 363 14.21 -7.76 -4.89
CA LEU A 363 15.19 -6.79 -4.40
C LEU A 363 16.62 -7.35 -4.47
N PRO A 364 17.67 -6.51 -4.44
CA PRO A 364 19.06 -6.97 -4.40
C PRO A 364 19.37 -7.95 -3.25
N THR A 365 18.56 -7.92 -2.19
CA THR A 365 18.64 -8.85 -1.06
C THR A 365 18.01 -10.22 -1.32
N GLY A 366 17.37 -10.42 -2.48
CA GLY A 366 16.56 -11.60 -2.79
C GLY A 366 15.15 -11.57 -2.21
N LYS A 367 14.78 -10.54 -1.43
CA LYS A 367 13.43 -10.39 -0.88
C LYS A 367 12.47 -9.90 -1.97
N LEU A 368 11.19 -10.22 -1.78
CA LEU A 368 10.11 -9.81 -2.67
C LEU A 368 9.43 -8.54 -2.15
N GLN A 369 9.14 -7.63 -3.06
CA GLN A 369 8.31 -6.44 -2.83
C GLN A 369 7.18 -6.45 -3.84
N THR A 370 5.98 -6.85 -3.41
CA THR A 370 4.78 -6.83 -4.27
C THR A 370 4.47 -5.39 -4.65
N LEU A 371 4.26 -5.16 -5.95
CA LEU A 371 3.83 -3.87 -6.46
C LEU A 371 2.34 -3.67 -6.17
N ASN A 372 1.95 -2.44 -5.89
CA ASN A 372 0.57 -2.10 -5.61
C ASN A 372 -0.09 -1.45 -6.83
N PHE A 373 -1.05 -2.15 -7.43
CA PHE A 373 -1.91 -1.64 -8.49
C PHE A 373 -3.37 -1.67 -8.06
N GLU A 374 -3.66 -1.17 -6.85
CA GLU A 374 -5.04 -0.97 -6.41
C GLU A 374 -5.69 0.16 -7.21
N SER A 375 -6.89 -0.09 -7.72
CA SER A 375 -7.78 0.97 -8.19
C SER A 375 -8.41 1.66 -6.98
N GLY A 376 -8.29 2.99 -6.92
CA GLY A 376 -8.49 3.81 -5.73
C GLY A 376 -9.83 3.79 -4.99
N ASP A 377 -10.83 3.01 -5.40
CA ASP A 377 -12.04 2.77 -4.62
C ASP A 377 -12.09 1.32 -4.19
N VAL A 378 -11.93 1.13 -2.89
CA VAL A 378 -11.94 -0.16 -2.22
C VAL A 378 -13.33 -0.79 -2.31
N ASP A 379 -13.61 -1.38 -3.44
CA ASP A 379 -14.50 -2.52 -3.46
C ASP A 379 -13.65 -3.74 -3.11
N MET A 380 -14.04 -4.49 -2.09
CA MET A 380 -13.30 -5.65 -1.60
C MET A 380 -13.09 -6.67 -2.72
N GLY A 381 -12.03 -6.56 -3.49
CA GLY A 381 -11.81 -7.54 -4.52
C GLY A 381 -10.92 -7.20 -5.69
N GLY A 382 -9.90 -6.43 -5.52
CA GLY A 382 -8.84 -6.45 -6.49
C GLY A 382 -8.43 -5.09 -7.04
N GLY A 383 -7.25 -5.10 -7.64
CA GLY A 383 -6.70 -3.97 -8.33
C GLY A 383 -7.25 -3.83 -9.74
N ASP A 384 -6.53 -3.09 -10.54
CA ASP A 384 -6.86 -2.84 -11.94
C ASP A 384 -6.94 -4.14 -12.77
N THR A 385 -7.74 -4.11 -13.82
CA THR A 385 -7.82 -5.24 -14.75
C THR A 385 -6.58 -5.27 -15.65
N TRP A 386 -6.28 -6.46 -16.21
CA TRP A 386 -5.23 -6.60 -17.23
C TRP A 386 -5.42 -5.60 -18.38
N SER A 387 -6.65 -5.44 -18.87
CA SER A 387 -6.92 -4.55 -20.00
C SER A 387 -6.65 -3.07 -19.69
N ALA A 388 -6.82 -2.66 -18.44
CA ALA A 388 -6.53 -1.31 -17.98
C ALA A 388 -5.03 -1.11 -17.71
N LEU A 389 -4.36 -2.11 -17.09
CA LEU A 389 -3.02 -1.98 -16.55
C LEU A 389 -1.92 -2.38 -17.53
N LEU A 390 -2.00 -3.57 -18.14
CA LEU A 390 -0.87 -4.21 -18.82
C LEU A 390 -1.11 -4.53 -20.30
N LYS A 391 -2.32 -4.32 -20.81
CA LYS A 391 -2.60 -4.48 -22.24
C LYS A 391 -1.86 -3.46 -23.10
N LYS A 392 -1.51 -2.31 -22.51
CA LYS A 392 -0.62 -1.29 -23.08
C LYS A 392 0.70 -1.29 -22.30
N PRO A 393 1.81 -0.88 -22.92
CA PRO A 393 3.08 -0.78 -22.22
C PRO A 393 3.01 0.08 -20.95
N LEU A 394 3.29 -0.51 -19.79
CA LEU A 394 3.36 0.12 -18.49
C LEU A 394 4.83 0.42 -18.16
N SER A 395 5.15 1.65 -17.75
CA SER A 395 6.50 2.01 -17.28
C SER A 395 6.76 1.39 -15.91
N MET A 396 7.89 0.69 -15.79
CA MET A 396 8.38 0.09 -14.55
C MET A 396 9.88 0.35 -14.41
N ASP A 397 10.37 0.39 -13.18
CA ASP A 397 11.80 0.54 -12.94
C ASP A 397 12.60 -0.63 -13.53
N GLU A 398 13.82 -0.33 -13.98
CA GLU A 398 14.78 -1.39 -14.31
C GLU A 398 14.97 -2.33 -13.12
N GLY A 399 14.98 -3.63 -13.37
CA GLY A 399 15.15 -4.62 -12.31
C GLY A 399 14.62 -6.00 -12.66
N HIS A 400 14.66 -6.86 -11.65
CA HIS A 400 14.19 -8.24 -11.70
C HIS A 400 12.82 -8.37 -11.03
N TYR A 401 11.93 -9.11 -11.63
CA TYR A 401 10.54 -9.20 -11.19
C TYR A 401 10.04 -10.64 -11.21
N MET A 402 9.05 -10.91 -10.36
CA MET A 402 8.31 -12.15 -10.28
C MET A 402 6.85 -11.87 -10.59
N LEU A 403 6.32 -12.49 -11.63
CA LEU A 403 4.89 -12.57 -11.93
C LEU A 403 4.34 -13.82 -11.26
N VAL A 404 3.23 -13.71 -10.58
CA VAL A 404 2.43 -14.83 -10.09
C VAL A 404 1.08 -14.78 -10.78
N THR A 405 0.67 -15.88 -11.41
CA THR A 405 -0.68 -16.06 -11.94
C THR A 405 -1.32 -17.29 -11.33
N GLY A 406 -2.64 -17.33 -11.28
CA GLY A 406 -3.34 -18.53 -10.82
C GLY A 406 -4.84 -18.36 -10.75
N THR A 407 -5.54 -19.48 -10.91
CA THR A 407 -6.99 -19.59 -10.76
C THR A 407 -7.34 -20.58 -9.66
N ARG A 408 -8.32 -20.21 -8.83
CA ARG A 408 -8.84 -21.09 -7.80
C ARG A 408 -9.92 -21.99 -8.38
N MET A 409 -9.74 -23.28 -8.24
CA MET A 409 -10.69 -24.30 -8.67
C MET A 409 -11.84 -24.47 -7.65
N ALA A 410 -12.92 -25.11 -8.07
CA ALA A 410 -14.10 -25.32 -7.21
C ALA A 410 -13.81 -26.11 -5.92
N ASN A 411 -12.78 -26.97 -5.93
CA ASN A 411 -12.32 -27.70 -4.75
C ASN A 411 -11.38 -26.89 -3.84
N GLY A 412 -11.13 -25.60 -4.19
CA GLY A 412 -10.26 -24.70 -3.45
C GLY A 412 -8.78 -24.80 -3.82
N SER A 413 -8.33 -25.80 -4.60
CA SER A 413 -6.96 -25.86 -5.07
C SER A 413 -6.67 -24.80 -6.11
N VAL A 414 -5.39 -24.45 -6.27
CA VAL A 414 -4.92 -23.42 -7.21
C VAL A 414 -3.80 -23.99 -8.05
N LEU A 415 -3.90 -23.85 -9.35
CA LEU A 415 -2.77 -23.98 -10.25
C LEU A 415 -2.13 -22.59 -10.38
N ALA A 416 -1.01 -22.42 -9.70
CA ALA A 416 -0.25 -21.17 -9.74
C ALA A 416 0.95 -21.33 -10.67
N GLU A 417 1.29 -20.25 -11.36
CA GLU A 417 2.54 -20.14 -12.09
C GLU A 417 3.34 -18.97 -11.55
N ILE A 418 4.63 -19.18 -11.38
CA ILE A 418 5.62 -18.17 -11.06
C ILE A 418 6.51 -18.00 -12.29
N GLU A 419 6.57 -16.80 -12.85
CA GLU A 419 7.48 -16.44 -13.94
C GLU A 419 8.40 -15.33 -13.47
N PHE A 420 9.72 -15.51 -13.60
CA PHE A 420 10.69 -14.45 -13.35
C PHE A 420 11.08 -13.78 -14.67
N PHE A 421 11.10 -12.44 -14.67
CA PHE A 421 11.44 -11.65 -15.83
C PHE A 421 12.26 -10.41 -15.48
N ASN A 422 13.00 -9.85 -16.44
CA ASN A 422 13.78 -8.64 -16.27
C ASN A 422 13.16 -7.47 -17.03
N VAL A 423 13.16 -6.31 -16.40
CA VAL A 423 12.86 -5.03 -17.04
C VAL A 423 14.18 -4.30 -17.26
N GLU A 424 14.52 -4.03 -18.52
CA GLU A 424 15.71 -3.28 -18.90
C GLU A 424 15.33 -1.85 -19.28
N ALA A 425 16.20 -0.89 -18.94
CA ALA A 425 16.00 0.51 -19.28
C ALA A 425 15.75 0.71 -20.79
N ASP A 426 14.77 1.56 -21.10
CA ASP A 426 14.39 1.96 -22.45
C ASP A 426 13.89 0.81 -23.36
N LYS A 427 13.72 -0.41 -22.82
CA LYS A 427 13.19 -1.56 -23.57
C LYS A 427 11.76 -1.90 -23.14
N THR A 428 11.06 -2.64 -24.01
CA THR A 428 9.74 -3.23 -23.69
C THR A 428 9.90 -4.72 -23.50
N THR A 429 9.52 -5.20 -22.32
CA THR A 429 9.51 -6.61 -21.94
C THR A 429 8.10 -7.18 -22.13
N PRO A 430 7.87 -8.13 -23.05
CA PRO A 430 6.62 -8.86 -23.13
C PRO A 430 6.56 -9.93 -22.04
N ILE A 431 5.40 -10.06 -21.39
CA ILE A 431 5.07 -11.18 -20.50
C ILE A 431 3.72 -11.78 -20.88
N GLN A 432 3.40 -12.97 -20.38
CA GLN A 432 2.15 -13.63 -20.66
C GLN A 432 1.41 -13.97 -19.37
N LEU A 433 0.11 -13.65 -19.29
CA LEU A 433 -0.73 -14.08 -18.19
C LEU A 433 -1.31 -15.46 -18.52
N GLU A 434 -0.77 -16.49 -17.88
CA GLU A 434 -1.27 -17.87 -18.02
C GLU A 434 -2.30 -18.14 -16.91
N MET A 435 -3.55 -18.40 -17.32
CA MET A 435 -4.65 -18.79 -16.40
C MET A 435 -5.02 -20.25 -16.68
N ARG A 436 -4.59 -21.12 -15.81
CA ARG A 436 -4.78 -22.58 -15.94
C ARG A 436 -5.95 -23.10 -15.13
#